data_e74fc6a4185b0896e97def99bc7c2061
#
_entry.id   e74fc6a4185b0896e97def99bc7c2061
#
_cell.length_a   1.000
_cell.length_b   1.000
_cell.length_c   1.000
_cell.angle_alpha   90.00
_cell.angle_beta   90.00
_cell.angle_gamma   90.00
#
_symmetry.space_group_name_H-M   'P 1'
#
loop_
_entity.id
_entity.type
_entity.pdbx_description
1 polymer ?
#
loop_
_entity_poly.entity_id
_entity_poly.type
_entity_poly.pdbx_seq_one_letter_code
_entity_poly.pdbx_strand_id
1 'polypeptide(L)'
;MDRIGGPKTEAPAKGAPLFDAAQLKRQTHGNPSLQVEVLALFMAEAERLMNQVEDAADPQLRAERLRALIGLSRNTGAALIAQQARALETAIASENPDLTPLRAAIADTLAYLKRTGG
;
A
#
# COMPACT_ATOMS: atom_id res chain seq x y z
N MET A 1 7.64 -15.38 26.31
CA MET A 1 7.40 -14.95 26.15
C MET A 1 7.20 -14.51 25.70
N ASP A 2 7.40 -14.38 25.48
CA ASP A 2 6.98 -13.79 24.96
C ASP A 2 7.06 -13.25 24.61
N ARG A 3 7.31 -13.27 24.71
CA ARG A 3 7.13 -12.70 24.35
C ARG A 3 7.06 -12.02 24.15
N ILE A 4 7.31 -12.14 24.25
CA ILE A 4 7.04 -11.53 24.02
C ILE A 4 6.80 -10.93 23.60
N GLY A 5 6.82 -10.98 23.52
CA GLY A 5 6.27 -10.22 23.17
C GLY A 5 5.97 -9.83 22.58
N GLY A 6 5.93 -9.88 22.51
CA GLY A 6 5.42 -9.39 22.11
C GLY A 6 5.16 -9.01 21.45
N PRO A 7 5.01 -8.87 21.37
CA PRO A 7 4.69 -8.51 20.79
C PRO A 7 4.73 -8.01 20.06
N LYS A 8 4.85 -7.76 20.01
CA LYS A 8 4.93 -7.36 19.43
C LYS A 8 4.89 -7.37 18.52
N THR A 9 5.10 -7.63 18.44
CA THR A 9 5.08 -7.68 17.75
C THR A 9 4.93 -8.14 16.90
N GLU A 10 4.79 -8.40 17.07
CA GLU A 10 4.63 -8.87 16.27
C GLU A 10 4.24 -8.90 15.28
N ALA A 11 4.09 -9.06 15.71
CA ALA A 11 3.52 -9.13 14.57
C ALA A 11 3.74 -8.50 13.45
N PRO A 12 4.22 -7.93 13.44
CA PRO A 12 4.55 -7.35 12.29
C PRO A 12 5.25 -8.19 11.37
N ALA A 13 5.74 -9.13 11.83
CA ALA A 13 6.38 -9.92 10.93
C ALA A 13 5.50 -10.23 9.84
N LYS A 14 4.26 -10.41 10.14
CA LYS A 14 3.41 -10.67 9.13
C LYS A 14 2.84 -9.47 8.60
N GLY A 15 2.87 -8.43 9.31
CA GLY A 15 2.21 -7.23 8.85
C GLY A 15 3.16 -6.11 8.66
N ALA A 16 3.21 -5.54 7.49
CA ALA A 16 3.91 -4.29 7.29
C ALA A 16 3.17 -3.20 8.04
N PRO A 17 3.86 -2.13 8.46
CA PRO A 17 3.16 -0.99 9.04
C PRO A 17 2.24 -0.37 8.01
N LEU A 18 1.20 0.30 8.47
CA LEU A 18 0.25 0.95 7.60
C LEU A 18 0.96 1.99 6.73
N PHE A 19 1.83 2.78 7.33
CA PHE A 19 2.55 3.81 6.61
C PHE A 19 3.91 4.04 7.25
N ASP A 20 4.95 4.16 6.41
CA ASP A 20 6.31 4.40 6.84
C ASP A 20 6.66 5.86 6.56
N ALA A 21 6.51 6.70 7.57
CA ALA A 21 6.75 8.13 7.44
C ALA A 21 8.22 8.44 7.11
N ALA A 22 9.14 7.59 7.57
CA ALA A 22 10.56 7.79 7.27
C ALA A 22 10.84 7.66 5.78
N GLN A 23 10.14 6.76 5.10
CA GLN A 23 10.32 6.62 3.66
C GLN A 23 9.82 7.86 2.93
N LEU A 24 8.68 8.40 3.33
CA LEU A 24 8.18 9.64 2.74
C LEU A 24 9.17 10.77 2.96
N LYS A 25 9.73 10.86 4.16
CA LYS A 25 10.70 11.90 4.47
C LYS A 25 11.93 11.79 3.58
N ARG A 26 12.41 10.57 3.35
CA ARG A 26 13.56 10.36 2.47
C ARG A 26 13.25 10.80 1.04
N GLN A 27 12.07 10.43 0.54
CA GLN A 27 11.70 10.75 -0.84
C GLN A 27 11.54 12.24 -1.07
N THR A 28 11.20 12.98 -0.03
CA THR A 28 10.92 14.42 -0.15
C THR A 28 12.01 15.27 0.47
N HIS A 29 13.12 14.63 0.88
CA HIS A 29 14.24 15.34 1.52
C HIS A 29 13.77 16.18 2.71
N GLY A 30 12.74 15.69 3.41
CA GLY A 30 12.22 16.36 4.59
C GLY A 30 11.40 17.61 4.31
N ASN A 31 11.08 17.90 3.06
CA ASN A 31 10.34 19.11 2.69
C ASN A 31 8.84 18.94 2.97
N PRO A 32 8.25 19.66 3.95
CA PRO A 32 6.85 19.47 4.30
C PRO A 32 5.86 19.76 3.19
N SER A 33 6.12 20.83 2.40
CA SER A 33 5.22 21.16 1.29
C SER A 33 5.19 20.06 0.24
N LEU A 34 6.37 19.52 -0.05
CA LEU A 34 6.46 18.44 -1.01
C LEU A 34 5.78 17.19 -0.48
N GLN A 35 5.86 16.93 0.82
CA GLN A 35 5.18 15.78 1.42
C GLN A 35 3.68 15.87 1.22
N VAL A 36 3.10 17.05 1.40
CA VAL A 36 1.66 17.23 1.19
C VAL A 36 1.29 16.95 -0.25
N GLU A 37 2.08 17.46 -1.21
CA GLU A 37 1.81 17.22 -2.62
C GLU A 37 1.93 15.76 -2.99
N VAL A 38 2.99 15.10 -2.50
CA VAL A 38 3.21 13.69 -2.80
C VAL A 38 2.08 12.83 -2.26
N LEU A 39 1.62 13.13 -1.04
CA LEU A 39 0.53 12.35 -0.45
C LEU A 39 -0.78 12.55 -1.19
N ALA A 40 -1.07 13.77 -1.63
CA ALA A 40 -2.29 14.01 -2.40
C ALA A 40 -2.28 13.24 -3.71
N LEU A 41 -1.16 13.26 -4.41
CA LEU A 41 -1.01 12.51 -5.64
C LEU A 41 -1.09 11.01 -5.40
N PHE A 42 -0.45 10.54 -4.32
CA PHE A 42 -0.48 9.13 -3.98
C PHE A 42 -1.92 8.66 -3.74
N MET A 43 -2.69 9.42 -2.95
CA MET A 43 -4.05 8.99 -2.63
C MET A 43 -4.92 8.87 -3.88
N ALA A 44 -4.82 9.85 -4.78
CA ALA A 44 -5.59 9.81 -6.01
C ALA A 44 -5.15 8.66 -6.90
N GLU A 45 -3.84 8.46 -7.03
CA GLU A 45 -3.32 7.43 -7.91
C GLU A 45 -3.57 6.03 -7.37
N ALA A 46 -3.50 5.85 -6.05
CA ALA A 46 -3.76 4.55 -5.45
C ALA A 46 -5.20 4.12 -5.70
N GLU A 47 -6.15 5.04 -5.57
CA GLU A 47 -7.54 4.73 -5.87
C GLU A 47 -7.74 4.40 -7.33
N ARG A 48 -7.10 5.16 -8.22
CA ARG A 48 -7.21 4.91 -9.64
C ARG A 48 -6.67 3.52 -10.01
N LEU A 49 -5.50 3.18 -9.45
CA LEU A 49 -4.90 1.87 -9.73
C LEU A 49 -5.73 0.74 -9.15
N MET A 50 -6.30 0.93 -7.95
CA MET A 50 -7.17 -0.10 -7.37
C MET A 50 -8.37 -0.36 -8.26
N ASN A 51 -8.99 0.70 -8.77
CA ASN A 51 -10.12 0.55 -9.68
C ASN A 51 -9.71 -0.22 -10.93
N GLN A 52 -8.51 0.05 -11.45
CA GLN A 52 -8.02 -0.65 -12.63
C GLN A 52 -7.73 -2.13 -12.33
N VAL A 53 -7.25 -2.43 -11.12
CA VAL A 53 -7.06 -3.82 -10.72
C VAL A 53 -8.40 -4.56 -10.69
N GLU A 54 -9.42 -3.90 -10.13
CA GLU A 54 -10.75 -4.50 -10.03
C GLU A 54 -11.39 -4.71 -11.40
N ASP A 55 -11.17 -3.76 -12.31
CA ASP A 55 -11.79 -3.80 -13.62
C ASP A 55 -11.01 -4.59 -14.66
N ALA A 56 -9.80 -5.04 -14.33
CA ALA A 56 -8.94 -5.69 -15.30
C ALA A 56 -9.60 -6.95 -15.85
N ALA A 57 -9.68 -7.02 -17.18
CA ALA A 57 -10.35 -8.13 -17.83
C ALA A 57 -9.50 -9.40 -17.88
N ASP A 58 -8.18 -9.25 -17.79
CA ASP A 58 -7.31 -10.41 -17.86
C ASP A 58 -6.21 -10.32 -16.78
N PRO A 59 -5.65 -11.49 -16.41
CA PRO A 59 -4.66 -11.55 -15.33
C PRO A 59 -3.38 -10.77 -15.62
N GLN A 60 -2.98 -10.67 -16.88
CA GLN A 60 -1.76 -9.96 -17.21
C GLN A 60 -1.90 -8.47 -16.99
N LEU A 61 -3.03 -7.89 -17.40
CA LEU A 61 -3.30 -6.48 -17.17
C LEU A 61 -3.39 -6.21 -15.67
N ARG A 62 -4.07 -7.11 -14.94
CA ARG A 62 -4.16 -6.97 -13.49
C ARG A 62 -2.77 -6.95 -12.85
N ALA A 63 -1.88 -7.85 -13.30
CA ALA A 63 -0.53 -7.91 -12.78
C ALA A 63 0.23 -6.61 -13.04
N GLU A 64 0.06 -6.01 -14.20
CA GLU A 64 0.71 -4.74 -14.51
C GLU A 64 0.26 -3.64 -13.57
N ARG A 65 -1.04 -3.57 -13.31
CA ARG A 65 -1.59 -2.55 -12.42
C ARG A 65 -1.15 -2.78 -10.98
N LEU A 66 -1.06 -4.05 -10.57
CA LEU A 66 -0.55 -4.37 -9.24
C LEU A 66 0.91 -3.95 -9.10
N ARG A 67 1.74 -4.19 -10.11
CA ARG A 67 3.14 -3.77 -10.06
C ARG A 67 3.28 -2.26 -9.96
N ALA A 68 2.43 -1.52 -10.68
CA ALA A 68 2.42 -0.07 -10.59
C ALA A 68 2.05 0.38 -9.18
N LEU A 69 1.06 -0.27 -8.58
CA LEU A 69 0.63 0.06 -7.22
C LEU A 69 1.72 -0.26 -6.21
N ILE A 70 2.43 -1.38 -6.38
CA ILE A 70 3.53 -1.75 -5.51
C ILE A 70 4.62 -0.67 -5.56
N GLY A 71 5.02 -0.26 -6.76
CA GLY A 71 6.06 0.75 -6.92
C GLY A 71 5.67 2.07 -6.29
N LEU A 72 4.47 2.53 -6.56
CA LEU A 72 3.95 3.77 -6.00
C LEU A 72 3.93 3.72 -4.48
N SER A 73 3.44 2.62 -3.93
CA SER A 73 3.28 2.47 -2.48
C SER A 73 4.63 2.40 -1.77
N ARG A 74 5.58 1.67 -2.35
CA ARG A 74 6.91 1.56 -1.76
C ARG A 74 7.62 2.91 -1.76
N ASN A 75 7.50 3.66 -2.85
CA ASN A 75 8.15 4.96 -2.93
C ASN A 75 7.58 5.96 -1.94
N THR A 76 6.28 5.89 -1.69
CA THR A 76 5.62 6.84 -0.80
C THR A 76 5.73 6.45 0.66
N GLY A 77 5.81 5.15 0.95
CA GLY A 77 5.86 4.65 2.31
C GLY A 77 4.61 3.87 2.72
N ALA A 78 3.72 3.59 1.79
CA ALA A 78 2.49 2.83 2.09
C ALA A 78 2.82 1.34 2.13
N ALA A 79 3.50 0.93 3.19
CA ALA A 79 4.08 -0.41 3.27
C ALA A 79 3.05 -1.52 3.27
N LEU A 80 1.92 -1.32 3.94
CA LEU A 80 0.89 -2.35 3.99
C LEU A 80 0.27 -2.57 2.62
N ILE A 81 0.00 -1.49 1.89
CA ILE A 81 -0.54 -1.63 0.53
C ILE A 81 0.44 -2.41 -0.33
N ALA A 82 1.73 -2.07 -0.27
CA ALA A 82 2.74 -2.77 -1.05
C ALA A 82 2.76 -4.26 -0.71
N GLN A 83 2.68 -4.60 0.57
CA GLN A 83 2.68 -5.98 1.00
C GLN A 83 1.48 -6.75 0.43
N GLN A 84 0.28 -6.18 0.54
CA GLN A 84 -0.92 -6.85 0.07
C GLN A 84 -0.95 -6.97 -1.45
N ALA A 85 -0.46 -5.95 -2.16
CA ALA A 85 -0.41 -6.01 -3.61
C ALA A 85 0.59 -7.07 -4.10
N ARG A 86 1.71 -7.23 -3.39
CA ARG A 86 2.69 -8.26 -3.74
C ARG A 86 2.12 -9.66 -3.52
N ALA A 87 1.35 -9.85 -2.46
CA ALA A 87 0.71 -11.13 -2.20
C ALA A 87 -0.23 -11.50 -3.35
N LEU A 88 -0.95 -10.52 -3.87
CA LEU A 88 -1.84 -10.76 -5.01
C LEU A 88 -1.07 -11.02 -6.29
N GLU A 89 0.07 -10.36 -6.46
CA GLU A 89 0.89 -10.59 -7.64
C GLU A 89 1.36 -12.04 -7.71
N THR A 90 1.71 -12.62 -6.57
CA THR A 90 2.14 -14.02 -6.57
C THR A 90 0.97 -14.97 -6.79
N ALA A 91 -0.26 -14.53 -6.59
CA ALA A 91 -1.45 -15.34 -6.80
C ALA A 91 -2.11 -15.04 -8.14
N ILE A 92 -1.37 -14.43 -9.06
CA ILE A 92 -1.95 -13.92 -10.29
C ILE A 92 -2.58 -14.99 -11.18
N ALA A 93 -2.16 -16.23 -11.04
CA ALA A 93 -2.71 -17.32 -11.84
C ALA A 93 -4.15 -17.65 -11.45
N SER A 94 -4.60 -17.18 -10.31
CA SER A 94 -5.95 -17.42 -9.87
C SER A 94 -6.93 -16.64 -10.74
N GLU A 95 -8.00 -17.25 -11.14
CA GLU A 95 -9.01 -16.57 -11.94
C GLU A 95 -9.78 -15.55 -11.13
N ASN A 96 -9.95 -15.82 -9.83
CA ASN A 96 -10.73 -14.96 -8.95
C ASN A 96 -9.94 -14.67 -7.70
N PRO A 97 -8.92 -13.80 -7.81
CA PRO A 97 -8.15 -13.46 -6.62
C PRO A 97 -9.00 -12.67 -5.64
N ASP A 98 -8.75 -12.89 -4.35
CA ASP A 98 -9.46 -12.14 -3.31
C ASP A 98 -8.81 -10.78 -3.15
N LEU A 99 -9.49 -9.74 -3.60
CA LEU A 99 -8.97 -8.38 -3.55
C LEU A 99 -9.30 -7.67 -2.24
N THR A 100 -10.06 -8.33 -1.36
CA THR A 100 -10.52 -7.71 -0.11
C THR A 100 -9.37 -7.19 0.77
N PRO A 101 -8.30 -7.97 1.02
CA PRO A 101 -7.22 -7.45 1.85
C PRO A 101 -6.53 -6.22 1.26
N LEU A 102 -6.37 -6.17 -0.06
CA LEU A 102 -5.76 -5.02 -0.69
C LEU A 102 -6.68 -3.80 -0.59
N ARG A 103 -7.97 -4.00 -0.86
CA ARG A 103 -8.92 -2.90 -0.77
C ARG A 103 -8.96 -2.35 0.64
N ALA A 104 -8.94 -3.22 1.65
CA ALA A 104 -8.93 -2.78 3.05
C ALA A 104 -7.66 -2.01 3.37
N ALA A 105 -6.51 -2.48 2.89
CA ALA A 105 -5.24 -1.79 3.13
C ALA A 105 -5.27 -0.38 2.54
N ILE A 106 -5.81 -0.22 1.35
CA ILE A 106 -5.91 1.09 0.72
C ILE A 106 -6.85 1.99 1.52
N ALA A 107 -8.03 1.49 1.88
CA ALA A 107 -8.99 2.28 2.63
C ALA A 107 -8.41 2.74 3.97
N ASP A 108 -7.74 1.84 4.68
CA ASP A 108 -7.16 2.16 5.98
C ASP A 108 -6.02 3.16 5.85
N THR A 109 -5.18 2.99 4.84
CA THR A 109 -4.04 3.90 4.62
C THR A 109 -4.53 5.30 4.27
N LEU A 110 -5.50 5.39 3.36
CA LEU A 110 -6.02 6.70 2.96
C LEU A 110 -6.73 7.39 4.13
N ALA A 111 -7.47 6.64 4.93
CA ALA A 111 -8.11 7.22 6.12
C ALA A 111 -7.08 7.75 7.10
N TYR A 112 -6.01 6.97 7.31
CA TYR A 112 -4.92 7.39 8.18
C TYR A 112 -4.27 8.69 7.69
N LEU A 113 -3.97 8.76 6.40
CA LEU A 113 -3.30 9.94 5.84
C LEU A 113 -4.19 11.17 5.90
N LYS A 114 -5.49 11.00 5.70
CA LYS A 114 -6.42 12.13 5.81
C LYS A 114 -6.49 12.67 7.23
N ARG A 115 -6.43 11.78 8.22
CA ARG A 115 -6.47 12.20 9.62
C ARG A 115 -5.20 12.89 10.06
N THR A 116 -4.05 12.48 9.52
CA THR A 116 -2.77 12.96 10.02
C THR A 116 -2.22 14.13 9.22
N GLY A 117 -3.05 14.73 8.41
CA GLY A 117 -2.63 15.96 7.76
C GLY A 117 -2.16 15.80 6.34
N GLY A 118 -2.45 14.67 5.80
CA GLY A 118 -2.14 14.48 4.41
C GLY A 118 -3.00 15.36 3.51
#